data_3019b2dcaec8636e14870501667e07dd
#
_entry.id   3019b2dcaec8636e14870501667e07dd
#
_cell.length_a   1.000
_cell.length_b   1.000
_cell.length_c   1.000
_cell.angle_alpha   90.00
_cell.angle_beta   90.00
_cell.angle_gamma   90.00
#
_symmetry.space_group_name_H-M   'P 1'
#
loop_
_entity.id
_entity.type
_entity.pdbx_description
1 polymer ?
#
loop_
_entity_poly.entity_id
_entity_poly.type
_entity_poly.pdbx_seq_one_letter_code
_entity_poly.pdbx_strand_id
1 'polypeptide(L)'
;MDVLDSRILALLSKNSRQPNSAIAAALGVSEGTVRSRIRNLVEEKRIRRFTIETGTYGFRAVILVKTDPSKRTEDVLHSLVLMEGVRTAYEVSGKWDAVLIAYCKDAEVFNDLIEAVRTKKGVLETESLVVLKAH
;
A
#
# COMPACT_ATOMS: atom_id res chain seq x y z
N MET A 1 5.19 -12.29 17.60
CA MET A 1 4.25 -11.16 17.84
C MET A 1 3.31 -11.55 18.95
N ASP A 2 3.28 -10.80 20.02
CA ASP A 2 2.42 -11.04 21.19
C ASP A 2 1.25 -10.02 21.25
N VAL A 3 0.45 -10.08 22.33
CA VAL A 3 -0.70 -9.19 22.53
C VAL A 3 -0.27 -7.72 22.62
N LEU A 4 0.88 -7.43 23.25
CA LEU A 4 1.39 -6.08 23.37
C LEU A 4 1.78 -5.51 22.00
N ASP A 5 2.45 -6.31 21.17
CA ASP A 5 2.82 -5.94 19.81
C ASP A 5 1.57 -5.62 18.96
N SER A 6 0.54 -6.45 19.06
CA SER A 6 -0.72 -6.23 18.33
C SER A 6 -1.40 -4.93 18.75
N ARG A 7 -1.37 -4.59 20.04
CA ARG A 7 -1.93 -3.34 20.56
C ARG A 7 -1.11 -2.12 20.13
N ILE A 8 0.22 -2.21 20.09
CA ILE A 8 1.11 -1.17 19.57
C ILE A 8 0.80 -0.91 18.09
N LEU A 9 0.71 -1.98 17.27
CA LEU A 9 0.37 -1.86 15.85
C LEU A 9 -1.00 -1.23 15.63
N ALA A 10 -2.00 -1.57 16.44
CA ALA A 10 -3.33 -0.97 16.35
C ALA A 10 -3.32 0.55 16.62
N LEU A 11 -2.53 1.01 17.58
CA LEU A 11 -2.38 2.44 17.87
C LEU A 11 -1.63 3.16 16.75
N LEU A 12 -0.52 2.60 16.27
CA LEU A 12 0.28 3.17 15.18
C LEU A 12 -0.47 3.20 13.84
N SER A 13 -1.35 2.22 13.59
CA SER A 13 -2.21 2.20 12.39
C SER A 13 -3.22 3.35 12.36
N LYS A 14 -3.64 3.82 13.53
CA LYS A 14 -4.54 5.00 13.64
C LYS A 14 -3.77 6.32 13.53
N ASN A 15 -2.59 6.38 14.13
CA ASN A 15 -1.74 7.56 14.13
C ASN A 15 -0.26 7.12 14.26
N SER A 16 0.43 7.03 13.13
CA SER A 16 1.84 6.62 13.07
C SER A 16 2.81 7.64 13.68
N ARG A 17 2.35 8.87 13.94
CA ARG A 17 3.14 9.93 14.59
C ARG A 17 2.94 10.00 16.10
N GLN A 18 2.16 9.10 16.67
CA GLN A 18 1.93 9.07 18.12
C GLN A 18 3.26 8.85 18.84
N PRO A 19 3.62 9.68 19.84
CA PRO A 19 4.87 9.52 20.57
C PRO A 19 4.86 8.24 21.41
N ASN A 20 6.02 7.64 21.57
CA ASN A 20 6.16 6.39 22.35
C ASN A 20 5.66 6.55 23.79
N SER A 21 5.80 7.74 24.39
CA SER A 21 5.27 8.06 25.72
C SER A 21 3.74 7.94 25.79
N ALA A 22 3.04 8.41 24.77
CA ALA A 22 1.57 8.31 24.70
C ALA A 22 1.11 6.85 24.52
N ILE A 23 1.81 6.09 23.68
CA ILE A 23 1.56 4.66 23.50
C ILE A 23 1.81 3.90 24.82
N ALA A 24 2.91 4.21 25.49
CA ALA A 24 3.25 3.61 26.79
C ALA A 24 2.17 3.86 27.84
N ALA A 25 1.71 5.11 27.96
CA ALA A 25 0.63 5.48 28.87
C ALA A 25 -0.66 4.74 28.55
N ALA A 26 -1.04 4.65 27.28
CA ALA A 26 -2.25 3.95 26.83
C ALA A 26 -2.20 2.44 27.09
N LEU A 27 -1.01 1.83 27.10
CA LEU A 27 -0.83 0.39 27.27
C LEU A 27 -0.38 -0.02 28.68
N GLY A 28 -0.07 0.92 29.56
CA GLY A 28 0.39 0.66 30.92
C GLY A 28 1.79 0.03 30.97
N VAL A 29 2.68 0.42 30.08
CA VAL A 29 4.08 -0.05 30.00
C VAL A 29 5.06 1.12 29.98
N SER A 30 6.37 0.84 30.10
CA SER A 30 7.38 1.90 29.97
C SER A 30 7.58 2.34 28.53
N GLU A 31 8.02 3.59 28.33
CA GLU A 31 8.38 4.11 27.00
C GLU A 31 9.52 3.31 26.37
N GLY A 32 10.49 2.86 27.16
CA GLY A 32 11.59 2.01 26.71
C GLY A 32 11.08 0.67 26.15
N THR A 33 10.05 0.09 26.79
CA THR A 33 9.40 -1.12 26.30
C THR A 33 8.76 -0.88 24.94
N VAL A 34 8.00 0.20 24.78
CA VAL A 34 7.38 0.56 23.48
C VAL A 34 8.45 0.75 22.40
N ARG A 35 9.50 1.51 22.69
CA ARG A 35 10.60 1.75 21.75
C ARG A 35 11.27 0.46 21.29
N SER A 36 11.56 -0.45 22.23
CA SER A 36 12.17 -1.74 21.92
C SER A 36 11.25 -2.61 21.07
N ARG A 37 9.96 -2.65 21.37
CA ARG A 37 8.97 -3.41 20.60
C ARG A 37 8.80 -2.89 19.19
N ILE A 38 8.68 -1.58 19.00
CA ILE A 38 8.60 -0.98 17.66
C ILE A 38 9.85 -1.29 16.84
N ARG A 39 11.05 -1.20 17.43
CA ARG A 39 12.29 -1.56 16.75
C ARG A 39 12.26 -3.02 16.28
N ASN A 40 11.88 -3.95 17.14
CA ASN A 40 11.79 -5.38 16.78
C ASN A 40 10.76 -5.61 15.66
N LEU A 41 9.60 -4.95 15.73
CA LEU A 41 8.57 -5.05 14.67
C LEU A 41 9.05 -4.53 13.32
N VAL A 42 9.93 -3.53 13.30
CA VAL A 42 10.58 -3.04 12.07
C VAL A 42 11.62 -4.04 11.56
N GLU A 43 12.49 -4.55 12.44
CA GLU A 43 13.51 -5.54 12.11
C GLU A 43 12.89 -6.84 11.56
N GLU A 44 11.77 -7.29 12.14
CA GLU A 44 10.99 -8.45 11.68
C GLU A 44 10.13 -8.16 10.43
N LYS A 45 10.19 -6.95 9.88
CA LYS A 45 9.37 -6.50 8.74
C LYS A 45 7.85 -6.58 8.98
N ARG A 46 7.41 -6.62 10.25
CA ARG A 46 5.99 -6.47 10.61
C ARG A 46 5.51 -5.04 10.35
N ILE A 47 6.36 -4.05 10.68
CA ILE A 47 6.23 -2.68 10.20
C ILE A 47 7.15 -2.54 8.99
N ARG A 48 6.58 -2.42 7.81
CA ARG A 48 7.36 -2.28 6.56
C ARG A 48 7.80 -0.84 6.32
N ARG A 49 6.95 0.12 6.70
CA ARG A 49 7.21 1.56 6.56
C ARG A 49 6.24 2.36 7.42
N PHE A 50 6.66 3.56 7.80
CA PHE A 50 5.78 4.59 8.30
C PHE A 50 5.39 5.50 7.14
N THR A 51 4.11 5.80 6.98
CA THR A 51 3.60 6.60 5.87
C THR A 51 2.46 7.49 6.33
N ILE A 52 2.07 8.41 5.48
CA ILE A 52 0.90 9.27 5.67
C ILE A 52 -0.10 9.02 4.56
N GLU A 53 -1.36 9.22 4.88
CA GLU A 53 -2.40 9.38 3.90
C GLU A 53 -2.68 10.87 3.74
N THR A 54 -2.59 11.38 2.50
CA THR A 54 -2.77 12.79 2.20
C THR A 54 -4.17 13.03 1.63
N GLY A 55 -4.77 14.16 1.95
CA GLY A 55 -5.90 14.71 1.21
C GLY A 55 -5.49 15.02 -0.24
N THR A 56 -6.43 14.94 -1.16
CA THR A 56 -6.18 14.84 -2.59
C THR A 56 -5.77 16.16 -3.26
N TYR A 57 -4.59 16.15 -3.87
CA TYR A 57 -4.39 16.84 -5.14
C TYR A 57 -4.56 15.78 -6.24
N GLY A 58 -5.65 15.87 -7.04
CA GLY A 58 -5.98 14.85 -8.01
C GLY A 58 -6.91 13.76 -7.46
N PHE A 59 -6.78 12.56 -7.99
CA PHE A 59 -7.63 11.44 -7.61
C PHE A 59 -6.87 10.13 -7.49
N ARG A 60 -7.49 9.22 -6.76
CA ARG A 60 -7.02 7.83 -6.62
C ARG A 60 -7.68 6.97 -7.67
N ALA A 61 -6.91 6.09 -8.29
CA ALA A 61 -7.39 5.07 -9.19
C ALA A 61 -7.08 3.67 -8.67
N VAL A 62 -8.00 2.76 -8.93
CA VAL A 62 -7.80 1.31 -8.74
C VAL A 62 -7.74 0.68 -10.12
N ILE A 63 -6.65 -0.01 -10.45
CA ILE A 63 -6.46 -0.67 -11.73
C ILE A 63 -6.40 -2.17 -11.51
N LEU A 64 -7.35 -2.87 -12.07
CA LEU A 64 -7.41 -4.33 -12.06
C LEU A 64 -6.65 -4.85 -13.27
N VAL A 65 -5.80 -5.82 -13.08
CA VAL A 65 -4.90 -6.34 -14.12
C VAL A 65 -5.04 -7.84 -14.25
N LYS A 66 -5.21 -8.30 -15.50
CA LYS A 66 -5.07 -9.69 -15.89
C LYS A 66 -3.70 -9.90 -16.47
N THR A 67 -2.93 -10.84 -15.93
CA THR A 67 -1.57 -11.13 -16.39
C THR A 67 -1.55 -12.30 -17.37
N ASP A 68 -0.53 -12.33 -18.23
CA ASP A 68 -0.25 -13.45 -19.12
C ASP A 68 0.17 -14.69 -18.29
N PRO A 69 -0.53 -15.84 -18.41
CA PRO A 69 -0.19 -17.05 -17.67
C PRO A 69 1.22 -17.60 -17.97
N SER A 70 1.80 -17.25 -19.12
CA SER A 70 3.16 -17.64 -19.49
C SER A 70 4.25 -16.84 -18.76
N LYS A 71 3.87 -15.79 -18.05
CA LYS A 71 4.77 -14.94 -17.24
C LYS A 71 4.52 -15.16 -15.75
N ARG A 72 5.56 -14.98 -14.95
CA ARG A 72 5.37 -14.95 -13.50
C ARG A 72 4.65 -13.66 -13.11
N THR A 73 3.53 -13.79 -12.43
CA THR A 73 2.73 -12.63 -11.97
C THR A 73 3.59 -11.68 -11.13
N GLU A 74 4.42 -12.20 -10.25
CA GLU A 74 5.36 -11.42 -9.44
C GLU A 74 6.25 -10.50 -10.27
N ASP A 75 6.83 -10.99 -11.38
CA ASP A 75 7.70 -10.20 -12.25
C ASP A 75 6.92 -9.09 -12.95
N VAL A 76 5.69 -9.38 -13.38
CA VAL A 76 4.80 -8.38 -13.99
C VAL A 76 4.47 -7.29 -12.97
N LEU A 77 4.05 -7.67 -11.76
CA LEU A 77 3.73 -6.72 -10.70
C LEU A 77 4.92 -5.88 -10.29
N HIS A 78 6.10 -6.47 -10.22
CA HIS A 78 7.33 -5.75 -9.89
C HIS A 78 7.61 -4.63 -10.91
N SER A 79 7.37 -4.90 -12.19
CA SER A 79 7.50 -3.89 -13.25
C SER A 79 6.44 -2.79 -13.17
N LEU A 80 5.21 -3.13 -12.74
CA LEU A 80 4.10 -2.19 -12.62
C LEU A 80 4.24 -1.25 -11.42
N VAL A 81 4.72 -1.76 -10.28
CA VAL A 81 4.88 -0.94 -9.06
C VAL A 81 5.97 0.12 -9.21
N LEU A 82 6.90 -0.06 -10.15
CA LEU A 82 7.95 0.93 -10.45
C LEU A 82 7.46 2.08 -11.32
N MET A 83 6.25 1.99 -11.88
CA MET A 83 5.68 3.04 -12.72
C MET A 83 5.32 4.27 -11.89
N GLU A 84 5.58 5.46 -12.43
CA GLU A 84 5.21 6.71 -11.79
C GLU A 84 3.68 6.77 -11.58
N GLY A 85 3.25 7.20 -10.40
CA GLY A 85 1.84 7.24 -10.00
C GLY A 85 1.34 5.96 -9.35
N VAL A 86 1.95 4.81 -9.58
CA VAL A 86 1.59 3.56 -8.90
C VAL A 86 2.17 3.57 -7.49
N ARG A 87 1.30 3.46 -6.49
CA ARG A 87 1.68 3.44 -5.07
C ARG A 87 1.91 2.05 -4.55
N THR A 88 1.06 1.14 -4.95
CA THR A 88 1.04 -0.23 -4.44
C THR A 88 0.49 -1.16 -5.49
N ALA A 89 1.05 -2.35 -5.58
CA ALA A 89 0.54 -3.46 -6.38
C ALA A 89 0.29 -4.65 -5.45
N TYR A 90 -0.88 -5.25 -5.56
CA TYR A 90 -1.25 -6.47 -4.86
C TYR A 90 -1.47 -7.59 -5.86
N GLU A 91 -0.88 -8.75 -5.60
CA GLU A 91 -1.31 -10.00 -6.22
C GLU A 91 -2.57 -10.47 -5.50
N VAL A 92 -3.59 -10.84 -6.25
CA VAL A 92 -4.90 -11.20 -5.70
C VAL A 92 -5.39 -12.51 -6.29
N SER A 93 -6.27 -13.18 -5.56
CA SER A 93 -7.00 -14.35 -6.08
C SER A 93 -8.33 -13.90 -6.68
N GLY A 94 -8.84 -14.68 -7.63
CA GLY A 94 -10.13 -14.46 -8.28
C GLY A 94 -10.02 -14.19 -9.78
N LYS A 95 -10.96 -13.42 -10.31
CA LYS A 95 -11.00 -13.10 -11.75
C LYS A 95 -9.78 -12.35 -12.24
N TRP A 96 -9.30 -11.38 -11.44
CA TRP A 96 -8.13 -10.57 -11.72
C TRP A 96 -6.91 -11.13 -11.01
N ASP A 97 -5.72 -10.91 -11.56
CA ASP A 97 -4.47 -11.41 -11.00
C ASP A 97 -3.77 -10.36 -10.13
N ALA A 98 -4.00 -9.08 -10.42
CA ALA A 98 -3.42 -7.98 -9.66
C ALA A 98 -4.35 -6.78 -9.51
N VAL A 99 -4.10 -6.01 -8.44
CA VAL A 99 -4.74 -4.73 -8.17
C VAL A 99 -3.65 -3.69 -7.93
N LEU A 100 -3.69 -2.61 -8.70
CA LEU A 100 -2.82 -1.46 -8.51
C LEU A 100 -3.61 -0.33 -7.84
N ILE A 101 -2.98 0.34 -6.89
CA ILE A 101 -3.46 1.61 -6.34
C ILE A 101 -2.56 2.71 -6.89
N ALA A 102 -3.16 3.66 -7.60
CA ALA A 102 -2.46 4.77 -8.23
C ALA A 102 -3.02 6.12 -7.81
N TYR A 103 -2.18 7.15 -7.88
CA TYR A 103 -2.55 8.54 -7.64
C TYR A 103 -2.21 9.36 -8.87
N CYS A 104 -3.19 10.08 -9.38
CA CYS A 104 -3.08 10.90 -10.58
C CYS A 104 -3.48 12.33 -10.26
N LYS A 105 -2.68 13.30 -10.71
CA LYS A 105 -2.99 14.72 -10.48
C LYS A 105 -4.17 15.22 -11.31
N ASP A 106 -4.36 14.63 -12.49
CA ASP A 106 -5.42 14.99 -13.44
C ASP A 106 -5.75 13.81 -14.38
N ALA A 107 -6.74 14.02 -15.25
CA ALA A 107 -7.21 13.00 -16.18
C ALA A 107 -6.18 12.67 -17.29
N GLU A 108 -5.34 13.60 -17.68
CA GLU A 108 -4.29 13.36 -18.69
C GLU A 108 -3.24 12.38 -18.16
N VAL A 109 -2.74 12.64 -16.94
CA VAL A 109 -1.81 11.72 -16.25
C VAL A 109 -2.45 10.35 -16.04
N PHE A 110 -3.74 10.31 -15.72
CA PHE A 110 -4.47 9.04 -15.57
C PHE A 110 -4.53 8.27 -16.89
N ASN A 111 -4.88 8.92 -17.99
CA ASN A 111 -4.92 8.27 -19.29
C ASN A 111 -3.54 7.74 -19.72
N ASP A 112 -2.48 8.52 -19.50
CA ASP A 112 -1.11 8.10 -19.80
C ASP A 112 -0.71 6.87 -18.96
N LEU A 113 -1.07 6.84 -17.69
CA LEU A 113 -0.82 5.69 -16.82
C LEU A 113 -1.57 4.45 -17.32
N ILE A 114 -2.86 4.57 -17.65
CA ILE A 114 -3.66 3.45 -18.16
C ILE A 114 -3.02 2.88 -19.44
N GLU A 115 -2.64 3.71 -20.39
CA GLU A 115 -1.98 3.26 -21.61
C GLU A 115 -0.63 2.59 -21.32
N ALA A 116 0.15 3.14 -20.39
CA ALA A 116 1.42 2.54 -20.00
C ALA A 116 1.23 1.17 -19.34
N VAL A 117 0.20 1.00 -18.51
CA VAL A 117 -0.14 -0.30 -17.90
C VAL A 117 -0.61 -1.30 -18.96
N ARG A 118 -1.52 -0.88 -19.85
CA ARG A 118 -2.07 -1.75 -20.90
C ARG A 118 -1.01 -2.28 -21.86
N THR A 119 -0.01 -1.48 -22.15
CA THR A 119 1.09 -1.83 -23.07
C THR A 119 2.26 -2.53 -22.39
N LYS A 120 2.20 -2.69 -21.08
CA LYS A 120 3.27 -3.35 -20.33
C LYS A 120 3.32 -4.85 -20.67
N LYS A 121 4.53 -5.35 -20.92
CA LYS A 121 4.76 -6.77 -21.19
C LYS A 121 4.22 -7.64 -20.05
N GLY A 122 3.40 -8.63 -20.38
CA GLY A 122 2.78 -9.53 -19.42
C GLY A 122 1.40 -9.09 -18.92
N VAL A 123 0.89 -7.94 -19.37
CA VAL A 123 -0.48 -7.47 -19.12
C VAL A 123 -1.37 -7.86 -20.30
N LEU A 124 -2.46 -8.59 -20.04
CA LEU A 124 -3.45 -9.01 -21.04
C LEU A 124 -4.66 -8.09 -21.09
N GLU A 125 -5.21 -7.77 -19.93
CA GLU A 125 -6.45 -7.00 -19.78
C GLU A 125 -6.36 -6.11 -18.55
N THR A 126 -7.00 -4.95 -18.63
CA THR A 126 -7.11 -4.01 -17.52
C THR A 126 -8.52 -3.47 -17.38
N GLU A 127 -8.93 -3.21 -16.15
CA GLU A 127 -10.13 -2.44 -15.83
C GLU A 127 -9.73 -1.34 -14.83
N SER A 128 -10.17 -0.13 -15.08
CA SER A 128 -9.78 1.03 -14.26
C SER A 128 -11.00 1.63 -13.59
N LEU A 129 -10.87 1.88 -12.29
CA LEU A 129 -11.88 2.49 -11.46
C LEU A 129 -11.32 3.78 -10.86
N VAL A 130 -12.07 4.88 -10.95
CA VAL A 130 -11.72 6.12 -10.25
C VAL A 130 -12.42 6.11 -8.90
N VAL A 131 -11.67 6.36 -7.82
CA VAL A 131 -12.22 6.49 -6.48
C VAL A 131 -12.95 7.83 -6.37
N LEU A 132 -14.26 7.79 -6.19
CA LEU A 132 -15.09 9.00 -6.08
C LEU A 132 -14.97 9.61 -4.68
N LYS A 133 -14.92 8.77 -3.64
CA LYS A 133 -14.84 9.21 -2.24
C LYS A 133 -14.25 8.12 -1.37
N ALA A 134 -13.36 8.50 -0.45
CA ALA A 134 -12.92 7.66 0.66
C ALA A 134 -13.70 7.98 1.94
N HIS A 135 -13.95 6.98 2.76
CA HIS A 135 -14.64 7.10 4.05
C HIS A 135 -13.77 6.62 5.18
#